data_f40563b9d766f858234d6c95779bb325
#
_entry.id   f40563b9d766f858234d6c95779bb325
#
_cell.length_a   1.000
_cell.length_b   1.000
_cell.length_c   1.000
_cell.angle_alpha   90.00
_cell.angle_beta   90.00
_cell.angle_gamma   90.00
#
_symmetry.space_group_name_H-M   'P 1'
#
loop_
_entity.id
_entity.type
_entity.pdbx_description
1 polymer ?
#
loop_
_entity_poly.entity_id
_entity_poly.type
_entity_poly.pdbx_seq_one_letter_code
_entity_poly.pdbx_strand_id
1 'polypeptide(L)'
;AGTWSRGVWGGSSVTPAIVNVRLVFMDNFNNDLIFNLNDEGAIYYWTYDNTFSNRAVLLSSLPGAIAVPTGTEKTLFAPSGHLLALGASAYSETSTAGITIAGLVSVGTTATATTATAHGLSTNDWVYLYGQTPTAYSGTYQITVASTTTFTYTLPASAGTVTAVGAYQAIDYTGGTYDPMLIRFADVNADIGPKPEVWRPELANSAGFLFVKEGSRIITGANVRQETLIWTDTSLSTLQFLGTAEVFGLQLLSSDTNIMGANAYASVNNNVYWMGTDNFFIYDGRVNVLKCPLLRYIFEDINREQAQLVYGGTNKEFNEVIWFYCSGGATPSLTIDRYVVYNFRDDIWYYGQLNRTTWIDAGSNTFPLATSGGYIYSHENGPNDGQPLGAAPLAISSYIESAFMDIDEGQFYMLTKRVIPDVDFTASQTVNPVTGATLVPAVDMSIAVTKFPGAETQTTDVAGATLTRGVTTATGTIDQYTNQVFIRARGRQMNFKISSNTVGTQWQLG
;
A
#
# COMPACT_ATOMS: atom_id res chain seq x y z
N ALA A 1 8.76 22.06 17.31
CA ALA A 1 7.84 23.09 16.76
C ALA A 1 6.42 22.50 16.83
N GLY A 2 5.56 23.09 17.65
CA GLY A 2 4.19 22.64 17.83
C GLY A 2 3.37 22.92 16.57
N THR A 3 2.65 21.93 16.08
CA THR A 3 1.72 22.12 14.96
C THR A 3 0.47 22.86 15.44
N TRP A 4 0.04 23.88 14.72
CA TRP A 4 -1.08 24.78 15.02
C TRP A 4 -2.47 24.14 15.09
N SER A 5 -2.60 22.85 14.82
CA SER A 5 -3.89 22.16 14.67
C SER A 5 -4.17 21.07 15.70
N ARG A 6 -3.39 20.97 16.77
CA ARG A 6 -3.58 19.93 17.78
C ARG A 6 -3.99 20.50 19.13
N GLY A 7 -5.21 20.27 19.50
CA GLY A 7 -5.77 20.57 20.79
C GLY A 7 -6.95 21.54 20.73
N VAL A 8 -7.86 21.39 21.66
CA VAL A 8 -8.94 22.35 21.89
C VAL A 8 -8.30 23.66 22.35
N TRP A 9 -8.71 24.78 21.81
CA TRP A 9 -8.29 26.13 22.28
C TRP A 9 -8.50 26.22 23.78
N GLY A 10 -7.42 26.34 24.57
CA GLY A 10 -7.46 26.39 26.02
C GLY A 10 -7.44 25.06 26.78
N GLY A 11 -7.32 23.93 26.10
CA GLY A 11 -7.11 22.62 26.73
C GLY A 11 -5.64 22.33 27.00
N SER A 12 -5.32 21.58 28.06
CA SER A 12 -3.99 21.05 28.27
C SER A 12 -3.62 20.13 27.10
N SER A 13 -2.42 20.31 26.53
CA SER A 13 -1.90 19.45 25.47
C SER A 13 -1.75 18.02 26.00
N VAL A 14 -2.75 17.19 25.74
CA VAL A 14 -2.52 15.76 25.70
C VAL A 14 -1.67 15.58 24.44
N THR A 15 -0.41 15.29 24.58
CA THR A 15 0.44 14.82 23.47
C THR A 15 -0.11 13.46 23.08
N PRO A 16 -0.88 13.31 22.00
CA PRO A 16 -1.16 11.98 21.49
C PRO A 16 0.20 11.39 21.16
N ALA A 17 0.48 10.18 21.62
CA ALA A 17 1.61 9.43 21.13
C ALA A 17 1.39 9.34 19.61
N ILE A 18 2.17 10.09 18.83
CA ILE A 18 2.21 9.94 17.39
C ILE A 18 2.88 8.58 17.20
N VAL A 19 2.08 7.57 17.00
CA VAL A 19 2.59 6.30 16.48
C VAL A 19 2.93 6.60 15.02
N ASN A 20 4.20 6.88 14.74
CA ASN A 20 4.65 6.91 13.37
C ASN A 20 4.48 5.49 12.83
N VAL A 21 3.51 5.33 11.94
CA VAL A 21 3.31 4.06 11.25
C VAL A 21 4.50 3.88 10.31
N ARG A 22 5.29 2.85 10.56
CA ARG A 22 6.37 2.47 9.66
C ARG A 22 5.77 1.69 8.50
N LEU A 23 5.78 2.28 7.31
CA LEU A 23 5.40 1.63 6.07
C LEU A 23 6.66 1.14 5.35
N VAL A 24 6.56 -0.06 4.81
CA VAL A 24 7.61 -0.67 3.97
C VAL A 24 7.08 -0.72 2.55
N PHE A 25 7.77 -0.05 1.65
CA PHE A 25 7.51 -0.14 0.22
C PHE A 25 8.56 -1.01 -0.42
N MET A 26 8.14 -2.01 -1.18
CA MET A 26 9.05 -2.98 -1.79
C MET A 26 8.64 -3.27 -3.23
N ASP A 27 9.64 -3.53 -4.04
CA ASP A 27 9.46 -3.92 -5.43
C ASP A 27 10.58 -4.87 -5.85
N ASN A 28 10.33 -5.66 -6.88
CA ASN A 28 11.28 -6.67 -7.35
C ASN A 28 12.18 -6.11 -8.45
N PHE A 29 13.46 -6.40 -8.35
CA PHE A 29 14.43 -6.19 -9.41
C PHE A 29 14.97 -7.55 -9.85
N ASN A 30 14.40 -8.12 -10.90
CA ASN A 30 14.60 -9.52 -11.27
C ASN A 30 14.24 -10.46 -10.09
N ASN A 31 15.22 -11.18 -9.55
CA ASN A 31 15.06 -12.02 -8.36
C ASN A 31 15.37 -11.29 -7.05
N ASP A 32 15.97 -10.11 -7.13
CA ASP A 32 16.39 -9.32 -5.98
C ASP A 32 15.25 -8.41 -5.51
N LEU A 33 15.34 -7.89 -4.29
CA LEU A 33 14.35 -7.02 -3.69
C LEU A 33 14.94 -5.65 -3.42
N ILE A 34 14.20 -4.61 -3.81
CA ILE A 34 14.48 -3.23 -3.40
C ILE A 34 13.34 -2.76 -2.52
N PHE A 35 13.69 -2.11 -1.44
CA PHE A 35 12.69 -1.57 -0.52
C PHE A 35 13.18 -0.32 0.20
N ASN A 36 12.23 0.48 0.68
CA ASN A 36 12.50 1.58 1.59
C ASN A 36 11.50 1.60 2.75
N LEU A 37 11.91 2.23 3.82
CA LEU A 37 11.10 2.54 4.99
C LEU A 37 10.78 4.02 4.95
N ASN A 38 9.51 4.39 5.03
CA ASN A 38 9.09 5.79 4.92
C ASN A 38 9.61 6.70 6.04
N ASP A 39 9.95 6.14 7.20
CA ASP A 39 10.46 6.89 8.36
C ASP A 39 11.98 7.12 8.31
N GLU A 40 12.74 6.29 7.61
CA GLU A 40 14.18 6.41 7.42
C GLU A 40 14.55 7.03 6.08
N GLY A 41 13.71 6.80 5.07
CA GLY A 41 13.90 7.29 3.72
C GLY A 41 15.05 6.65 2.93
N ALA A 42 15.84 5.79 3.56
CA ALA A 42 16.93 5.09 2.92
C ALA A 42 16.43 3.96 2.01
N ILE A 43 17.12 3.73 0.90
CA ILE A 43 16.82 2.65 -0.05
C ILE A 43 17.71 1.47 0.26
N TYR A 44 17.11 0.30 0.42
CA TYR A 44 17.79 -0.95 0.70
C TYR A 44 17.72 -1.88 -0.50
N TYR A 45 18.75 -2.68 -0.66
CA TYR A 45 18.88 -3.72 -1.67
C TYR A 45 19.14 -5.07 -1.00
N TRP A 46 18.34 -6.08 -1.35
CA TRP A 46 18.53 -7.45 -0.90
C TRP A 46 18.78 -8.37 -2.09
N THR A 47 19.95 -8.96 -2.13
CA THR A 47 20.27 -9.97 -3.14
C THR A 47 19.58 -11.28 -2.80
N TYR A 48 18.85 -11.84 -3.76
CA TYR A 48 18.17 -13.12 -3.60
C TYR A 48 19.12 -14.21 -3.13
N ASP A 49 18.69 -14.91 -2.09
CA ASP A 49 19.36 -16.07 -1.55
C ASP A 49 18.28 -17.05 -1.04
N ASN A 50 18.25 -18.26 -1.61
CA ASN A 50 17.29 -19.30 -1.26
C ASN A 50 17.46 -19.84 0.17
N THR A 51 18.58 -19.53 0.83
CA THR A 51 18.84 -19.88 2.23
C THR A 51 18.42 -18.77 3.20
N PHE A 52 18.04 -17.59 2.69
CA PHE A 52 17.71 -16.39 3.46
C PHE A 52 18.80 -15.99 4.48
N SER A 53 20.06 -16.30 4.18
CA SER A 53 21.21 -15.97 5.01
C SER A 53 21.72 -14.54 4.76
N ASN A 54 21.50 -13.99 3.57
CA ASN A 54 21.88 -12.64 3.21
C ASN A 54 21.02 -11.61 3.94
N ARG A 55 21.69 -10.51 4.35
CA ARG A 55 20.98 -9.32 4.85
C ARG A 55 20.91 -8.26 3.77
N ALA A 56 19.85 -7.45 3.82
CA ALA A 56 19.76 -6.27 2.98
C ALA A 56 20.86 -5.26 3.37
N VAL A 57 21.36 -4.58 2.35
CA VAL A 57 22.35 -3.51 2.48
C VAL A 57 21.79 -2.21 1.93
N LEU A 58 22.36 -1.08 2.31
CA LEU A 58 22.00 0.20 1.69
C LEU A 58 22.34 0.18 0.21
N LEU A 59 21.44 0.64 -0.65
CA LEU A 59 21.69 0.76 -2.09
C LEU A 59 22.93 1.62 -2.36
N SER A 60 23.12 2.68 -1.57
CA SER A 60 24.27 3.57 -1.66
C SER A 60 25.63 2.92 -1.30
N SER A 61 25.60 1.77 -0.63
CA SER A 61 26.84 1.04 -0.28
C SER A 61 27.27 0.02 -1.34
N LEU A 62 26.48 -0.15 -2.41
CA LEU A 62 26.85 -1.07 -3.48
C LEU A 62 28.03 -0.53 -4.30
N PRO A 63 28.89 -1.40 -4.80
CA PRO A 63 29.92 -1.01 -5.76
C PRO A 63 29.30 -0.35 -7.00
N GLY A 64 29.75 0.85 -7.37
CA GLY A 64 29.19 1.61 -8.48
C GLY A 64 28.06 2.56 -8.08
N ALA A 65 27.53 2.48 -6.88
CA ALA A 65 26.45 3.34 -6.41
C ALA A 65 26.90 4.82 -6.39
N ILE A 66 26.19 5.67 -7.10
CA ILE A 66 26.51 7.07 -7.23
C ILE A 66 25.28 7.95 -7.11
N ALA A 67 25.32 8.92 -6.21
CA ALA A 67 24.29 9.92 -5.98
C ALA A 67 22.90 9.32 -5.64
N VAL A 68 22.85 8.16 -4.98
CA VAL A 68 21.62 7.55 -4.49
C VAL A 68 20.90 8.51 -3.52
N PRO A 69 19.56 8.70 -3.62
CA PRO A 69 18.82 9.52 -2.68
C PRO A 69 19.01 9.03 -1.24
N THR A 70 19.30 9.94 -0.32
CA THR A 70 19.46 9.66 1.11
C THR A 70 18.14 9.68 1.87
N GLY A 71 17.09 10.25 1.26
CA GLY A 71 15.72 10.29 1.78
C GLY A 71 14.74 10.08 0.65
N THR A 72 13.74 9.22 0.85
CA THR A 72 12.63 9.02 -0.08
C THR A 72 11.38 8.55 0.68
N GLU A 73 10.20 9.01 0.24
CA GLU A 73 8.93 8.58 0.79
C GLU A 73 8.58 7.17 0.30
N LYS A 74 8.69 6.92 -1.01
CA LYS A 74 8.38 5.63 -1.62
C LYS A 74 9.28 5.34 -2.82
N THR A 75 9.69 4.08 -2.94
CA THR A 75 10.35 3.56 -4.15
C THR A 75 9.43 2.62 -4.91
N LEU A 76 9.52 2.63 -6.24
CA LEU A 76 8.88 1.67 -7.14
C LEU A 76 9.59 1.64 -8.49
N PHE A 77 9.50 0.53 -9.22
CA PHE A 77 9.95 0.49 -10.62
C PHE A 77 8.86 1.01 -11.54
N ALA A 78 9.21 1.93 -12.43
CA ALA A 78 8.36 2.31 -13.56
C ALA A 78 8.25 1.16 -14.57
N PRO A 79 7.21 1.12 -15.42
CA PRO A 79 7.09 0.12 -16.49
C PRO A 79 8.28 0.11 -17.47
N SER A 80 9.03 1.20 -17.56
CA SER A 80 10.26 1.35 -18.34
C SER A 80 11.49 0.70 -17.70
N GLY A 81 11.38 0.18 -16.48
CA GLY A 81 12.48 -0.45 -15.73
C GLY A 81 13.32 0.52 -14.88
N HIS A 82 13.03 1.82 -14.90
CA HIS A 82 13.70 2.79 -14.02
C HIS A 82 13.20 2.65 -12.58
N LEU A 83 14.11 2.64 -11.62
CA LEU A 83 13.75 2.79 -10.22
C LEU A 83 13.44 4.25 -9.92
N LEU A 84 12.23 4.51 -9.44
CA LEU A 84 11.77 5.85 -9.03
C LEU A 84 11.90 6.00 -7.51
N ALA A 85 12.31 7.18 -7.07
CA ALA A 85 12.23 7.64 -5.69
C ALA A 85 11.29 8.84 -5.64
N LEU A 86 10.14 8.66 -5.00
CA LEU A 86 9.07 9.65 -4.88
C LEU A 86 9.22 10.40 -3.57
N GLY A 87 9.13 11.74 -3.60
CA GLY A 87 9.46 12.57 -2.45
C GLY A 87 10.89 12.29 -2.02
N ALA A 88 11.87 12.84 -2.73
CA ALA A 88 13.25 12.41 -2.61
C ALA A 88 14.20 13.53 -2.19
N SER A 89 15.38 13.16 -1.66
CA SER A 89 16.48 14.11 -1.50
C SER A 89 16.97 14.58 -2.85
N ALA A 90 17.15 15.90 -3.01
CA ALA A 90 17.64 16.50 -4.22
C ALA A 90 19.05 15.98 -4.59
N TYR A 91 19.35 16.00 -5.88
CA TYR A 91 20.72 15.78 -6.32
C TYR A 91 21.63 16.85 -5.76
N SER A 92 22.75 16.42 -5.19
CA SER A 92 23.82 17.30 -4.70
C SER A 92 25.15 16.69 -5.09
N GLU A 93 26.07 17.55 -5.53
CA GLU A 93 27.44 17.17 -5.78
C GLU A 93 28.33 18.29 -5.20
N THR A 94 29.09 17.93 -4.16
CA THR A 94 30.08 18.83 -3.56
C THR A 94 31.45 18.20 -3.59
N SER A 95 32.48 18.99 -3.82
CA SER A 95 33.86 18.50 -3.83
C SER A 95 34.71 19.23 -2.81
N THR A 96 35.66 18.49 -2.23
CA THR A 96 36.69 19.06 -1.35
C THR A 96 37.69 19.89 -2.16
N ALA A 97 38.53 20.65 -1.46
CA ALA A 97 39.71 21.24 -2.08
C ALA A 97 40.63 20.14 -2.63
N GLY A 98 41.33 20.46 -3.73
CA GLY A 98 42.25 19.52 -4.36
C GLY A 98 43.42 19.14 -3.42
N ILE A 99 43.69 17.85 -3.32
CA ILE A 99 44.77 17.28 -2.52
C ILE A 99 45.77 16.63 -3.47
N THR A 100 47.03 17.02 -3.40
CA THR A 100 48.11 16.49 -4.26
C THR A 100 48.39 15.01 -3.88
N ILE A 101 48.51 14.18 -4.89
CA ILE A 101 48.91 12.78 -4.77
C ILE A 101 50.45 12.72 -4.64
N ALA A 102 50.98 11.99 -3.65
CA ALA A 102 52.40 11.85 -3.43
C ALA A 102 53.00 10.74 -4.32
N GLY A 103 52.25 9.72 -4.64
CA GLY A 103 52.65 8.62 -5.49
C GLY A 103 51.45 7.97 -6.19
N LEU A 104 51.66 7.53 -7.45
CA LEU A 104 50.65 6.83 -8.21
C LEU A 104 51.32 5.70 -9.01
N VAL A 105 50.82 4.48 -8.81
CA VAL A 105 51.32 3.30 -9.51
C VAL A 105 50.13 2.46 -9.98
N SER A 106 50.31 1.63 -11.00
CA SER A 106 49.25 0.68 -11.42
C SER A 106 49.81 -0.70 -11.72
N VAL A 107 48.98 -1.69 -11.46
CA VAL A 107 49.20 -3.08 -11.87
C VAL A 107 47.94 -3.53 -12.64
N GLY A 108 48.11 -3.69 -13.93
CA GLY A 108 46.99 -3.93 -14.84
C GLY A 108 46.02 -2.72 -14.85
N THR A 109 44.78 -2.95 -14.51
CA THR A 109 43.74 -1.92 -14.38
C THR A 109 43.60 -1.35 -12.97
N THR A 110 44.29 -1.89 -11.97
CA THR A 110 44.23 -1.38 -10.61
C THR A 110 45.27 -0.29 -10.39
N ALA A 111 44.85 0.93 -10.17
CA ALA A 111 45.72 2.05 -9.79
C ALA A 111 45.72 2.23 -8.28
N THR A 112 46.90 2.50 -7.72
CA THR A 112 47.09 2.78 -6.29
C THR A 112 47.65 4.20 -6.12
N ALA A 113 46.88 5.05 -5.47
CA ALA A 113 47.26 6.41 -5.14
C ALA A 113 47.76 6.48 -3.66
N THR A 114 48.86 7.19 -3.44
CA THR A 114 49.41 7.44 -2.13
C THR A 114 49.40 8.92 -1.83
N THR A 115 48.90 9.32 -0.67
CA THR A 115 48.89 10.70 -0.17
C THR A 115 49.99 10.96 0.83
N ALA A 116 50.41 12.19 0.96
CA ALA A 116 51.48 12.59 1.91
C ALA A 116 50.99 12.54 3.39
N THR A 117 49.69 12.73 3.59
CA THR A 117 49.02 12.73 4.90
C THR A 117 47.79 11.84 4.82
N ALA A 118 47.21 11.51 5.98
CA ALA A 118 45.96 10.76 6.02
C ALA A 118 44.87 11.44 5.17
N HIS A 119 44.26 10.68 4.27
CA HIS A 119 43.26 11.20 3.30
C HIS A 119 41.87 11.32 3.90
N GLY A 120 41.54 10.61 4.98
CA GLY A 120 40.23 10.67 5.63
C GLY A 120 39.07 10.04 4.85
N LEU A 121 39.36 9.35 3.73
CA LEU A 121 38.35 8.70 2.88
C LEU A 121 37.99 7.33 3.41
N SER A 122 36.81 6.86 3.04
CA SER A 122 36.29 5.50 3.30
C SER A 122 36.21 4.71 1.99
N THR A 123 36.19 3.38 2.11
CA THR A 123 35.91 2.53 0.94
C THR A 123 34.50 2.82 0.41
N ASN A 124 34.37 2.89 -0.90
CA ASN A 124 33.24 3.32 -1.70
C ASN A 124 33.01 4.83 -1.79
N ASP A 125 33.87 5.67 -1.22
CA ASP A 125 33.86 7.10 -1.51
C ASP A 125 34.20 7.36 -2.98
N TRP A 126 33.71 8.49 -3.50
CA TRP A 126 34.02 8.93 -4.85
C TRP A 126 35.07 10.02 -4.84
N VAL A 127 36.01 9.92 -5.80
CA VAL A 127 37.05 10.94 -6.00
C VAL A 127 37.12 11.33 -7.48
N TYR A 128 37.37 12.60 -7.73
CA TYR A 128 37.74 13.10 -9.04
C TYR A 128 39.25 13.30 -9.10
N LEU A 129 39.92 12.53 -9.93
CA LEU A 129 41.37 12.62 -10.17
C LEU A 129 41.65 13.49 -11.42
N TYR A 130 42.62 14.38 -11.33
CA TYR A 130 42.98 15.29 -12.41
C TYR A 130 44.47 15.61 -12.41
N GLY A 131 44.98 15.99 -13.58
CA GLY A 131 46.38 16.33 -13.76
C GLY A 131 47.34 15.15 -13.79
N GLN A 132 46.85 13.93 -13.91
CA GLN A 132 47.67 12.74 -14.12
C GLN A 132 48.19 12.66 -15.54
N THR A 133 49.37 12.09 -15.72
CA THR A 133 49.92 11.72 -17.03
C THR A 133 50.39 10.24 -16.97
N PRO A 134 49.89 9.35 -17.83
CA PRO A 134 48.83 9.53 -18.86
C PRO A 134 47.46 9.96 -18.31
N THR A 135 46.69 10.68 -19.12
CA THR A 135 45.34 11.18 -18.74
C THR A 135 44.33 10.04 -18.49
N ALA A 136 44.62 8.81 -18.89
CA ALA A 136 43.83 7.65 -18.61
C ALA A 136 43.72 7.34 -17.10
N TYR A 137 44.54 7.92 -16.25
CA TYR A 137 44.43 7.86 -14.78
C TYR A 137 43.44 8.91 -14.22
N SER A 138 43.09 9.91 -14.99
CA SER A 138 42.17 10.99 -14.59
C SER A 138 40.72 10.61 -14.81
N GLY A 139 39.82 11.04 -13.94
CA GLY A 139 38.40 10.77 -14.02
C GLY A 139 37.73 10.66 -12.65
N THR A 140 36.47 10.37 -12.63
CA THR A 140 35.69 10.13 -11.42
C THR A 140 35.65 8.63 -11.15
N TYR A 141 36.15 8.22 -9.98
CA TYR A 141 36.26 6.82 -9.59
C TYR A 141 35.79 6.59 -8.18
N GLN A 142 35.13 5.45 -7.97
CA GLN A 142 34.89 4.92 -6.64
C GLN A 142 36.17 4.22 -6.14
N ILE A 143 36.51 4.45 -4.88
CA ILE A 143 37.80 3.98 -4.33
C ILE A 143 37.62 2.82 -3.34
N THR A 144 38.68 2.05 -3.17
CA THR A 144 38.85 1.12 -2.05
C THR A 144 40.03 1.60 -1.19
N VAL A 145 39.79 1.84 0.09
CA VAL A 145 40.81 2.28 1.02
C VAL A 145 41.69 1.09 1.41
N ALA A 146 42.99 1.19 1.14
CA ALA A 146 43.99 0.20 1.51
C ALA A 146 44.69 0.53 2.85
N SER A 147 44.90 1.84 3.12
CA SER A 147 45.44 2.34 4.39
C SER A 147 44.99 3.77 4.62
N THR A 148 45.40 4.39 5.74
CA THR A 148 45.07 5.81 6.01
C THR A 148 45.67 6.79 5.00
N THR A 149 46.68 6.36 4.22
CA THR A 149 47.37 7.19 3.21
C THR A 149 47.35 6.60 1.82
N THR A 150 46.68 5.44 1.58
CA THR A 150 46.60 4.80 0.27
C THR A 150 45.19 4.34 -0.04
N PHE A 151 44.78 4.60 -1.25
CA PHE A 151 43.54 4.06 -1.83
C PHE A 151 43.77 3.53 -3.24
N THR A 152 42.94 2.62 -3.67
CA THR A 152 42.98 2.02 -5.00
C THR A 152 41.68 2.34 -5.77
N TYR A 153 41.78 2.37 -7.10
CA TYR A 153 40.64 2.54 -8.00
C TYR A 153 40.88 1.75 -9.28
N THR A 154 39.82 1.44 -10.00
CA THR A 154 39.89 0.61 -11.22
C THR A 154 39.82 1.50 -12.46
N LEU A 155 40.83 1.38 -13.32
CA LEU A 155 40.88 2.03 -14.62
C LEU A 155 40.07 1.21 -15.67
N PRO A 156 39.49 1.88 -16.67
CA PRO A 156 38.82 1.18 -17.77
C PRO A 156 39.74 0.28 -18.59
N ALA A 157 41.02 0.66 -18.67
CA ALA A 157 42.07 -0.11 -19.33
C ALA A 157 43.42 0.19 -18.68
N SER A 158 44.42 -0.69 -18.92
CA SER A 158 45.78 -0.42 -18.45
C SER A 158 46.38 0.84 -19.08
N ALA A 159 46.83 1.78 -18.27
CA ALA A 159 47.16 3.14 -18.68
C ALA A 159 48.66 3.41 -18.88
N GLY A 160 49.52 2.44 -18.69
CA GLY A 160 50.98 2.60 -18.85
C GLY A 160 51.67 3.25 -17.65
N THR A 161 52.92 3.66 -17.78
CA THR A 161 53.72 4.21 -16.70
C THR A 161 53.32 5.66 -16.37
N VAL A 162 53.10 5.92 -15.08
CA VAL A 162 52.77 7.28 -14.57
C VAL A 162 54.00 8.19 -14.68
N THR A 163 53.84 9.37 -15.27
CA THR A 163 54.86 10.40 -15.38
C THR A 163 54.48 11.67 -14.61
N ALA A 164 53.21 11.90 -14.33
CA ALA A 164 52.73 12.93 -13.40
C ALA A 164 51.60 12.36 -12.55
N VAL A 165 51.65 12.60 -11.24
CA VAL A 165 50.72 12.01 -10.23
C VAL A 165 49.45 12.84 -10.04
N GLY A 166 49.45 14.14 -10.34
CA GLY A 166 48.30 15.02 -10.23
C GLY A 166 47.74 15.20 -8.83
N ALA A 167 46.44 15.44 -8.74
CA ALA A 167 45.70 15.64 -7.52
C ALA A 167 44.35 14.93 -7.59
N TYR A 168 43.65 14.87 -6.43
CA TYR A 168 42.28 14.39 -6.35
C TYR A 168 41.43 15.34 -5.50
N GLN A 169 40.11 15.28 -5.70
CA GLN A 169 39.07 15.90 -4.87
C GLN A 169 38.12 14.79 -4.42
N ALA A 170 37.76 14.74 -3.15
CA ALA A 170 36.67 13.87 -2.71
C ALA A 170 35.34 14.50 -3.14
N ILE A 171 34.43 13.66 -3.61
CA ILE A 171 33.10 14.09 -4.05
C ILE A 171 32.09 13.51 -3.07
N ASP A 172 31.22 14.39 -2.55
CA ASP A 172 30.10 14.02 -1.72
C ASP A 172 28.79 14.23 -2.48
N TYR A 173 28.01 13.14 -2.59
CA TYR A 173 26.69 13.11 -3.22
C TYR A 173 25.54 13.08 -2.20
N THR A 174 25.86 13.10 -0.88
CA THR A 174 24.85 12.90 0.18
C THR A 174 24.23 14.19 0.71
N GLY A 175 24.72 15.36 0.29
CA GLY A 175 24.32 16.67 0.81
C GLY A 175 22.99 17.22 0.33
N GLY A 176 22.22 16.46 -0.45
CA GLY A 176 20.94 16.90 -1.01
C GLY A 176 19.85 17.07 0.04
N THR A 177 19.14 18.21 0.01
CA THR A 177 17.99 18.44 0.87
C THR A 177 16.77 17.63 0.41
N TYR A 178 16.01 17.10 1.36
CA TYR A 178 14.76 16.41 1.06
C TYR A 178 13.72 17.39 0.52
N ASP A 179 13.09 17.02 -0.61
CA ASP A 179 11.97 17.73 -1.22
C ASP A 179 10.79 16.78 -1.41
N PRO A 180 9.65 17.01 -0.75
CA PRO A 180 8.50 16.11 -0.80
C PRO A 180 7.80 16.08 -2.18
N MET A 181 8.13 17.00 -3.10
CA MET A 181 7.56 17.09 -4.44
C MET A 181 8.51 16.63 -5.55
N LEU A 182 9.71 16.20 -5.17
CA LEU A 182 10.73 15.76 -6.10
C LEU A 182 10.60 14.26 -6.40
N ILE A 183 10.66 13.92 -7.67
CA ILE A 183 10.83 12.57 -8.18
C ILE A 183 12.26 12.46 -8.71
N ARG A 184 13.02 11.49 -8.22
CA ARG A 184 14.29 11.08 -8.81
C ARG A 184 14.15 9.70 -9.43
N PHE A 185 14.94 9.44 -10.48
CA PHE A 185 14.97 8.15 -11.12
C PHE A 185 16.40 7.74 -11.44
N ALA A 186 16.66 6.44 -11.23
CA ALA A 186 17.94 5.81 -11.53
C ALA A 186 18.11 5.61 -13.05
N ASP A 187 19.34 5.42 -13.49
CA ASP A 187 19.62 4.96 -14.84
C ASP A 187 19.13 3.51 -15.05
N VAL A 188 18.64 3.23 -16.25
CA VAL A 188 18.40 1.87 -16.72
C VAL A 188 19.62 1.38 -17.44
N ASN A 189 20.49 0.72 -16.71
CA ASN A 189 21.71 0.17 -17.29
C ASN A 189 21.45 -1.23 -17.85
N ALA A 190 21.32 -1.33 -19.17
CA ALA A 190 21.08 -2.58 -19.86
C ALA A 190 22.33 -3.47 -19.98
N ASP A 191 23.54 -2.92 -19.81
CA ASP A 191 24.78 -3.60 -20.25
C ASP A 191 25.78 -4.00 -19.15
N ILE A 192 25.68 -3.47 -17.92
CA ILE A 192 26.77 -3.60 -16.94
C ILE A 192 26.30 -4.22 -15.61
N GLY A 193 25.40 -5.15 -15.66
CA GLY A 193 24.92 -5.77 -14.44
C GLY A 193 23.81 -4.99 -13.78
N PRO A 194 22.98 -5.68 -13.06
CA PRO A 194 21.59 -5.34 -12.96
C PRO A 194 21.26 -4.63 -11.66
N LYS A 195 21.89 -3.50 -11.36
CA LYS A 195 21.55 -2.80 -10.12
C LYS A 195 21.25 -1.33 -10.41
N PRO A 196 20.14 -0.77 -9.92
CA PRO A 196 19.77 0.62 -10.15
C PRO A 196 20.55 1.54 -9.21
N GLU A 197 21.87 1.45 -9.23
CA GLU A 197 22.77 2.20 -8.36
C GLU A 197 23.17 3.57 -8.90
N VAL A 198 22.94 3.86 -10.19
CA VAL A 198 23.36 5.12 -10.81
C VAL A 198 22.22 6.15 -10.81
N TRP A 199 22.37 7.20 -10.01
CA TRP A 199 21.39 8.28 -9.83
C TRP A 199 21.96 9.67 -10.21
N ARG A 200 23.19 9.72 -10.67
CA ARG A 200 23.82 10.95 -11.15
C ARG A 200 23.32 11.27 -12.55
N PRO A 201 22.66 12.44 -12.75
CA PRO A 201 22.24 12.86 -14.09
C PRO A 201 23.45 13.17 -14.98
N GLU A 202 23.57 12.49 -16.11
CA GLU A 202 24.61 12.72 -17.13
C GLU A 202 24.01 12.66 -18.53
N LEU A 203 24.66 13.28 -19.51
CA LEU A 203 24.20 13.27 -20.90
C LEU A 203 24.21 11.86 -21.52
N ALA A 204 24.98 10.95 -20.95
CA ALA A 204 25.14 9.58 -21.47
C ALA A 204 24.26 8.54 -20.80
N ASN A 205 23.49 8.91 -19.76
CA ASN A 205 22.62 8.02 -19.02
C ASN A 205 21.18 8.54 -18.97
N SER A 206 20.28 7.73 -18.43
CA SER A 206 18.87 8.07 -18.28
C SER A 206 18.48 8.47 -16.85
N ALA A 207 19.45 8.63 -15.93
CA ALA A 207 19.18 9.11 -14.59
C ALA A 207 18.77 10.58 -14.59
N GLY A 208 17.86 10.97 -13.70
CA GLY A 208 17.40 12.34 -13.65
C GLY A 208 16.42 12.63 -12.54
N PHE A 209 15.74 13.75 -12.66
CA PHE A 209 14.73 14.18 -11.70
C PHE A 209 13.65 15.06 -12.34
N LEU A 210 12.47 15.07 -11.71
CA LEU A 210 11.32 15.89 -12.08
C LEU A 210 10.64 16.43 -10.83
N PHE A 211 9.97 17.57 -10.96
CA PHE A 211 9.17 18.17 -9.90
C PHE A 211 7.68 18.05 -10.22
N VAL A 212 6.90 17.54 -9.27
CA VAL A 212 5.45 17.63 -9.33
C VAL A 212 5.05 19.05 -8.94
N LYS A 213 4.19 19.69 -9.72
CA LYS A 213 3.87 21.12 -9.55
C LYS A 213 2.65 21.36 -8.66
N GLU A 214 1.76 20.39 -8.56
CA GLU A 214 0.48 20.52 -7.85
C GLU A 214 0.49 19.67 -6.58
N GLY A 215 0.19 20.31 -5.45
CA GLY A 215 0.19 19.71 -4.13
C GLY A 215 1.31 20.22 -3.22
N SER A 216 1.45 19.61 -2.05
CA SER A 216 2.50 19.95 -1.07
C SER A 216 3.46 18.79 -0.80
N ARG A 217 3.02 17.56 -1.05
CA ARG A 217 3.84 16.35 -0.94
C ARG A 217 3.29 15.23 -1.80
N ILE A 218 4.16 14.39 -2.30
CA ILE A 218 3.79 13.13 -2.93
C ILE A 218 3.42 12.14 -1.81
N ILE A 219 2.28 11.46 -1.97
CA ILE A 219 1.80 10.45 -1.02
C ILE A 219 2.20 9.05 -1.48
N THR A 220 2.03 8.75 -2.77
CA THR A 220 2.31 7.41 -3.33
C THR A 220 2.36 7.45 -4.85
N GLY A 221 2.81 6.34 -5.43
CA GLY A 221 2.71 6.06 -6.86
C GLY A 221 2.29 4.62 -7.11
N ALA A 222 1.68 4.37 -8.26
CA ALA A 222 1.27 3.04 -8.70
C ALA A 222 1.39 2.90 -10.22
N ASN A 223 1.82 1.74 -10.66
CA ASN A 223 1.89 1.45 -12.09
C ASN A 223 0.54 1.01 -12.63
N VAL A 224 0.21 1.52 -13.80
CA VAL A 224 -0.96 1.12 -14.57
C VAL A 224 -0.63 1.18 -16.05
N ARG A 225 -0.91 0.11 -16.79
CA ARG A 225 -0.58 0.02 -18.22
C ARG A 225 0.91 0.30 -18.47
N GLN A 226 1.25 1.36 -19.22
CA GLN A 226 2.61 1.77 -19.54
C GLN A 226 3.02 3.09 -18.84
N GLU A 227 2.31 3.47 -17.79
CA GLU A 227 2.49 4.72 -17.06
C GLU A 227 2.51 4.49 -15.55
N THR A 228 3.04 5.46 -14.82
CA THR A 228 3.02 5.48 -13.36
C THR A 228 2.17 6.65 -12.88
N LEU A 229 1.11 6.34 -12.15
CA LEU A 229 0.29 7.34 -11.47
C LEU A 229 1.01 7.84 -10.22
N ILE A 230 0.99 9.15 -10.02
CA ILE A 230 1.61 9.82 -8.87
C ILE A 230 0.54 10.64 -8.16
N TRP A 231 0.20 10.27 -6.93
CA TRP A 231 -0.70 11.01 -6.07
C TRP A 231 0.07 11.97 -5.18
N THR A 232 -0.42 13.19 -5.14
CA THR A 232 -0.07 14.15 -4.09
C THR A 232 -1.21 14.22 -3.06
N ASP A 233 -1.09 15.10 -2.10
CA ASP A 233 -2.16 15.40 -1.14
C ASP A 233 -3.41 16.01 -1.79
N THR A 234 -3.32 16.60 -2.99
CA THR A 234 -4.43 17.29 -3.65
C THR A 234 -4.61 16.96 -5.13
N SER A 235 -3.68 16.23 -5.76
CA SER A 235 -3.70 16.00 -7.20
C SER A 235 -3.27 14.59 -7.60
N LEU A 236 -3.60 14.23 -8.82
CA LEU A 236 -3.12 13.04 -9.50
C LEU A 236 -2.45 13.43 -10.82
N SER A 237 -1.22 12.98 -10.99
CA SER A 237 -0.46 13.10 -12.21
C SER A 237 -0.07 11.74 -12.78
N THR A 238 0.21 11.68 -14.07
CA THR A 238 0.81 10.50 -14.70
C THR A 238 2.22 10.79 -15.15
N LEU A 239 3.11 9.85 -14.89
CA LEU A 239 4.49 9.84 -15.35
C LEU A 239 4.62 8.83 -16.48
N GLN A 240 5.02 9.29 -17.66
CA GLN A 240 5.17 8.49 -18.87
C GLN A 240 6.61 8.49 -19.34
N PHE A 241 7.11 7.33 -19.72
CA PHE A 241 8.43 7.21 -20.35
C PHE A 241 8.37 7.69 -21.80
N LEU A 242 9.20 8.68 -22.15
CA LEU A 242 9.22 9.31 -23.47
C LEU A 242 10.27 8.69 -24.39
N GLY A 243 11.34 8.10 -23.84
CA GLY A 243 12.44 7.53 -24.62
C GLY A 243 13.24 8.57 -25.42
N THR A 244 13.21 9.83 -25.00
CA THR A 244 13.92 10.96 -25.60
C THR A 244 14.97 11.49 -24.64
N ALA A 245 15.61 12.64 -24.95
CA ALA A 245 16.51 13.31 -24.01
C ALA A 245 15.82 13.72 -22.71
N GLU A 246 14.51 13.99 -22.77
CA GLU A 246 13.63 14.06 -21.60
C GLU A 246 13.10 12.66 -21.34
N VAL A 247 13.73 11.93 -20.43
CA VAL A 247 13.44 10.52 -20.13
C VAL A 247 11.98 10.30 -19.79
N PHE A 248 11.41 11.18 -18.95
CA PHE A 248 10.02 11.10 -18.51
C PHE A 248 9.26 12.41 -18.76
N GLY A 249 7.99 12.29 -19.14
CA GLY A 249 7.01 13.35 -19.13
C GLY A 249 6.04 13.22 -17.96
N LEU A 250 5.75 14.31 -17.29
CA LEU A 250 4.77 14.40 -16.22
C LEU A 250 3.55 15.18 -16.69
N GLN A 251 2.37 14.58 -16.60
CA GLN A 251 1.10 15.20 -16.98
C GLN A 251 0.12 15.20 -15.81
N LEU A 252 -0.47 16.35 -15.53
CA LEU A 252 -1.55 16.47 -14.55
C LEU A 252 -2.84 15.84 -15.11
N LEU A 253 -3.44 14.91 -14.38
CA LEU A 253 -4.72 14.27 -14.73
C LEU A 253 -5.89 14.92 -14.01
N SER A 254 -5.71 15.27 -12.73
CA SER A 254 -6.74 15.91 -11.91
C SER A 254 -6.09 16.74 -10.79
N SER A 255 -6.60 17.95 -10.59
CA SER A 255 -6.20 18.85 -9.50
C SER A 255 -7.11 18.79 -8.28
N ASP A 256 -8.16 17.98 -8.33
CA ASP A 256 -9.16 17.83 -7.26
C ASP A 256 -9.34 16.34 -6.93
N THR A 257 -8.24 15.71 -6.62
CA THR A 257 -8.19 14.27 -6.34
C THR A 257 -7.13 14.01 -5.29
N ASN A 258 -7.51 13.31 -4.24
CA ASN A 258 -6.61 12.93 -3.15
C ASN A 258 -6.65 11.41 -2.94
N ILE A 259 -5.73 10.91 -2.13
CA ILE A 259 -5.72 9.52 -1.66
C ILE A 259 -5.62 9.50 -0.14
N MET A 260 -6.36 8.59 0.49
CA MET A 260 -6.44 8.50 1.95
C MET A 260 -5.11 8.15 2.60
N GLY A 261 -4.37 7.24 2.01
CA GLY A 261 -3.06 6.78 2.47
C GLY A 261 -2.26 6.14 1.34
N ALA A 262 -0.99 5.88 1.58
CA ALA A 262 -0.07 5.40 0.55
C ALA A 262 -0.43 4.03 -0.04
N ASN A 263 -1.20 3.22 0.68
CA ASN A 263 -1.66 1.90 0.25
C ASN A 263 -3.17 1.83 0.02
N ALA A 264 -3.87 2.97 -0.03
CA ALA A 264 -5.33 3.04 -0.19
C ALA A 264 -5.79 2.81 -1.64
N TYR A 265 -5.02 2.13 -2.46
CA TYR A 265 -5.34 1.81 -3.85
C TYR A 265 -5.21 0.33 -4.16
N ALA A 266 -5.88 -0.12 -5.21
CA ALA A 266 -5.75 -1.45 -5.75
C ALA A 266 -5.81 -1.40 -7.29
N SER A 267 -4.98 -2.22 -7.94
CA SER A 267 -4.89 -2.29 -9.40
C SER A 267 -5.44 -3.62 -9.90
N VAL A 268 -6.41 -3.57 -10.80
CA VAL A 268 -7.00 -4.74 -11.43
C VAL A 268 -7.47 -4.42 -12.84
N ASN A 269 -7.26 -5.34 -13.78
CA ASN A 269 -7.73 -5.22 -15.18
C ASN A 269 -7.29 -3.91 -15.88
N ASN A 270 -6.04 -3.48 -15.65
CA ASN A 270 -5.50 -2.21 -16.15
C ASN A 270 -6.23 -0.94 -15.68
N ASN A 271 -6.99 -1.04 -14.59
CA ASN A 271 -7.61 0.08 -13.90
C ASN A 271 -7.02 0.18 -12.50
N VAL A 272 -7.05 1.39 -11.94
CA VAL A 272 -6.67 1.63 -10.54
C VAL A 272 -7.87 2.21 -9.82
N TYR A 273 -8.20 1.61 -8.70
CA TYR A 273 -9.26 2.04 -7.80
C TYR A 273 -8.63 2.55 -6.52
N TRP A 274 -9.09 3.66 -5.98
CA TRP A 274 -8.56 4.15 -4.70
C TRP A 274 -9.61 4.84 -3.84
N MET A 275 -9.34 4.83 -2.55
CA MET A 275 -10.09 5.53 -1.53
C MET A 275 -9.47 6.90 -1.30
N GLY A 276 -10.19 7.95 -1.61
CA GLY A 276 -9.84 9.32 -1.25
C GLY A 276 -10.27 9.67 0.16
N THR A 277 -10.16 10.95 0.53
CA THR A 277 -10.55 11.43 1.86
C THR A 277 -12.06 11.56 2.07
N ASP A 278 -12.84 11.57 0.98
CA ASP A 278 -14.29 11.80 0.98
C ASP A 278 -15.04 11.02 -0.11
N ASN A 279 -14.33 10.42 -1.07
CA ASN A 279 -14.89 9.69 -2.19
C ASN A 279 -14.04 8.49 -2.57
N PHE A 280 -14.62 7.59 -3.36
CA PHE A 280 -13.91 6.55 -4.08
C PHE A 280 -13.73 6.95 -5.53
N PHE A 281 -12.61 6.55 -6.11
CA PHE A 281 -12.24 6.93 -7.47
C PHE A 281 -11.78 5.73 -8.28
N ILE A 282 -11.83 5.87 -9.60
CA ILE A 282 -11.27 4.95 -10.58
C ILE A 282 -10.46 5.73 -11.62
N TYR A 283 -9.35 5.14 -12.05
CA TYR A 283 -8.63 5.50 -13.24
C TYR A 283 -8.70 4.36 -14.26
N ASP A 284 -9.38 4.62 -15.38
CA ASP A 284 -9.55 3.71 -16.51
C ASP A 284 -8.95 4.28 -17.82
N GLY A 285 -8.13 5.32 -17.70
CA GLY A 285 -7.62 6.22 -18.70
C GLY A 285 -8.13 7.65 -18.47
N ARG A 286 -9.08 7.81 -17.55
CA ARG A 286 -9.57 9.08 -17.01
C ARG A 286 -9.86 8.92 -15.52
N VAL A 287 -9.83 10.03 -14.79
CA VAL A 287 -10.22 10.05 -13.39
C VAL A 287 -11.73 10.20 -13.29
N ASN A 288 -12.39 9.22 -12.68
CA ASN A 288 -13.83 9.22 -12.43
C ASN A 288 -14.10 8.94 -10.95
N VAL A 289 -15.16 9.57 -10.43
CA VAL A 289 -15.67 9.26 -9.08
C VAL A 289 -16.54 8.01 -9.16
N LEU A 290 -16.31 7.04 -8.28
CA LEU A 290 -17.15 5.87 -8.11
C LEU A 290 -18.37 6.23 -7.25
N LYS A 291 -19.56 5.94 -7.75
CA LYS A 291 -20.78 6.13 -6.98
C LYS A 291 -20.87 5.05 -5.91
N CYS A 292 -20.86 5.47 -4.65
CA CYS A 292 -20.96 4.57 -3.52
C CYS A 292 -22.21 4.90 -2.68
N PRO A 293 -23.22 4.04 -2.60
CA PRO A 293 -24.39 4.27 -1.76
C PRO A 293 -24.06 4.25 -0.27
N LEU A 294 -22.93 3.65 0.11
CA LEU A 294 -22.43 3.57 1.48
C LEU A 294 -21.50 4.72 1.86
N LEU A 295 -21.32 5.72 0.97
CA LEU A 295 -20.33 6.79 1.12
C LEU A 295 -20.39 7.46 2.48
N ARG A 296 -21.61 7.91 2.86
CA ARG A 296 -21.83 8.59 4.13
C ARG A 296 -21.51 7.69 5.32
N TYR A 297 -21.96 6.44 5.30
CA TYR A 297 -21.72 5.48 6.37
C TYR A 297 -20.23 5.26 6.61
N ILE A 298 -19.45 5.07 5.54
CA ILE A 298 -18.02 4.78 5.61
C ILE A 298 -17.23 5.99 6.12
N PHE A 299 -17.45 7.17 5.52
CA PHE A 299 -16.68 8.37 5.84
C PHE A 299 -17.09 9.06 7.14
N GLU A 300 -18.26 8.74 7.72
CA GLU A 300 -18.63 9.08 9.09
C GLU A 300 -18.00 8.11 10.11
N ASP A 301 -17.78 6.84 9.73
CA ASP A 301 -17.20 5.80 10.63
C ASP A 301 -15.67 5.80 10.62
N ILE A 302 -14.99 6.28 9.57
CA ILE A 302 -13.54 6.17 9.43
C ILE A 302 -12.75 6.99 10.44
N ASN A 303 -11.72 6.36 11.06
CA ASN A 303 -10.74 7.06 11.89
C ASN A 303 -9.69 7.76 11.01
N ARG A 304 -9.86 9.05 10.77
CA ARG A 304 -8.97 9.86 9.93
C ARG A 304 -7.56 10.03 10.50
N GLU A 305 -7.37 9.86 11.81
CA GLU A 305 -6.03 9.89 12.41
C GLU A 305 -5.20 8.68 12.02
N GLN A 306 -5.86 7.58 11.63
CA GLN A 306 -5.25 6.35 11.15
C GLN A 306 -5.36 6.16 9.62
N ALA A 307 -5.54 7.25 8.88
CA ALA A 307 -5.66 7.23 7.42
C ALA A 307 -4.50 6.51 6.70
N GLN A 308 -3.31 6.56 7.26
CA GLN A 308 -2.12 5.89 6.71
C GLN A 308 -2.21 4.35 6.75
N LEU A 309 -3.07 3.79 7.60
CA LEU A 309 -3.29 2.35 7.70
C LEU A 309 -4.25 1.82 6.65
N VAL A 310 -4.99 2.69 5.95
CA VAL A 310 -5.91 2.26 4.90
C VAL A 310 -5.16 1.48 3.83
N TYR A 311 -5.63 0.28 3.57
CA TYR A 311 -5.01 -0.65 2.63
C TYR A 311 -6.02 -1.14 1.60
N GLY A 312 -5.67 -1.00 0.31
CA GLY A 312 -6.45 -1.52 -0.81
C GLY A 312 -5.93 -2.87 -1.28
N GLY A 313 -6.83 -3.77 -1.61
CA GLY A 313 -6.53 -5.08 -2.17
C GLY A 313 -7.52 -5.50 -3.23
N THR A 314 -7.22 -6.57 -3.95
CA THR A 314 -8.09 -7.16 -4.96
C THR A 314 -8.45 -8.59 -4.62
N ASN A 315 -9.65 -9.01 -4.95
CA ASN A 315 -10.08 -10.39 -4.96
C ASN A 315 -10.66 -10.68 -6.37
N LYS A 316 -9.77 -11.10 -7.27
CA LYS A 316 -10.09 -11.26 -8.70
C LYS A 316 -11.10 -12.37 -8.96
N GLU A 317 -11.10 -13.41 -8.14
CA GLU A 317 -12.04 -14.52 -8.27
C GLU A 317 -13.50 -14.03 -8.19
N PHE A 318 -13.75 -13.06 -7.30
CA PHE A 318 -15.07 -12.48 -7.09
C PHE A 318 -15.27 -11.12 -7.79
N ASN A 319 -14.29 -10.63 -8.55
CA ASN A 319 -14.32 -9.33 -9.22
C ASN A 319 -14.43 -8.15 -8.25
N GLU A 320 -13.64 -8.17 -7.18
CA GLU A 320 -13.75 -7.25 -6.08
C GLU A 320 -12.49 -6.43 -5.85
N VAL A 321 -12.71 -5.21 -5.38
CA VAL A 321 -11.71 -4.34 -4.75
C VAL A 321 -12.12 -4.13 -3.31
N ILE A 322 -11.19 -4.32 -2.39
CA ILE A 322 -11.41 -4.28 -0.94
C ILE A 322 -10.56 -3.15 -0.36
N TRP A 323 -11.13 -2.32 0.51
CA TRP A 323 -10.39 -1.37 1.34
C TRP A 323 -10.59 -1.70 2.80
N PHE A 324 -9.48 -1.91 3.49
CA PHE A 324 -9.42 -2.12 4.93
C PHE A 324 -9.14 -0.78 5.62
N TYR A 325 -9.86 -0.46 6.70
CA TYR A 325 -9.70 0.80 7.41
C TYR A 325 -9.96 0.66 8.92
N CYS A 326 -9.57 1.68 9.68
CA CYS A 326 -9.82 1.77 11.11
C CYS A 326 -11.14 2.50 11.36
N SER A 327 -12.01 1.94 12.21
CA SER A 327 -13.25 2.61 12.59
C SER A 327 -13.01 3.80 13.51
N GLY A 328 -13.86 4.81 13.39
CA GLY A 328 -13.93 5.99 14.23
C GLY A 328 -14.88 5.78 15.42
N GLY A 329 -15.94 6.57 15.51
CA GLY A 329 -16.94 6.47 16.56
C GLY A 329 -16.48 6.99 17.92
N ALA A 330 -17.17 6.58 19.01
CA ALA A 330 -16.90 7.05 20.36
C ALA A 330 -15.56 6.56 20.94
N THR A 331 -15.09 5.40 20.49
CA THR A 331 -13.79 4.82 20.81
C THR A 331 -13.10 4.44 19.50
N PRO A 332 -12.33 5.39 18.92
CA PRO A 332 -11.69 5.16 17.63
C PRO A 332 -10.71 3.97 17.68
N SER A 333 -10.75 3.10 16.68
CA SER A 333 -9.80 2.00 16.55
C SER A 333 -8.43 2.51 16.10
N LEU A 334 -7.38 2.00 16.71
CA LEU A 334 -6.00 2.26 16.33
C LEU A 334 -5.44 1.20 15.36
N THR A 335 -6.21 0.16 15.10
CA THR A 335 -5.88 -0.93 14.18
C THR A 335 -7.02 -1.15 13.21
N ILE A 336 -6.73 -1.73 12.06
CA ILE A 336 -7.75 -2.06 11.07
C ILE A 336 -8.76 -3.05 11.66
N ASP A 337 -10.04 -2.73 11.57
CA ASP A 337 -11.16 -3.53 12.08
C ASP A 337 -12.38 -3.53 11.16
N ARG A 338 -12.33 -2.78 10.06
CA ARG A 338 -13.41 -2.63 9.08
C ARG A 338 -12.90 -2.87 7.67
N TYR A 339 -13.80 -3.25 6.80
CA TYR A 339 -13.56 -3.26 5.37
C TYR A 339 -14.79 -2.81 4.59
N VAL A 340 -14.55 -2.30 3.39
CA VAL A 340 -15.58 -2.04 2.38
C VAL A 340 -15.13 -2.67 1.06
N VAL A 341 -16.07 -3.22 0.32
CA VAL A 341 -15.83 -3.92 -0.93
C VAL A 341 -16.68 -3.29 -2.04
N TYR A 342 -16.07 -3.18 -3.20
CA TYR A 342 -16.71 -2.84 -4.45
C TYR A 342 -16.56 -3.99 -5.43
N ASN A 343 -17.68 -4.61 -5.81
CA ASN A 343 -17.72 -5.57 -6.93
C ASN A 343 -17.81 -4.78 -8.23
N PHE A 344 -16.71 -4.77 -9.00
CA PHE A 344 -16.60 -3.96 -10.21
C PHE A 344 -17.30 -4.59 -11.43
N ARG A 345 -17.80 -5.82 -11.34
CA ARG A 345 -18.59 -6.47 -12.38
C ARG A 345 -20.06 -6.14 -12.25
N ASP A 346 -20.58 -6.23 -11.02
CA ASP A 346 -22.00 -6.14 -10.74
C ASP A 346 -22.41 -4.76 -10.20
N ASP A 347 -21.44 -3.84 -10.00
CA ASP A 347 -21.61 -2.48 -9.44
C ASP A 347 -22.28 -2.51 -8.05
N ILE A 348 -21.84 -3.45 -7.19
CA ILE A 348 -22.40 -3.66 -5.86
C ILE A 348 -21.38 -3.29 -4.80
N TRP A 349 -21.86 -2.63 -3.73
CA TRP A 349 -21.06 -2.29 -2.58
C TRP A 349 -21.55 -3.04 -1.34
N TYR A 350 -20.61 -3.53 -0.54
CA TYR A 350 -20.89 -4.08 0.79
C TYR A 350 -19.73 -3.83 1.75
N TYR A 351 -19.95 -4.07 3.02
CA TYR A 351 -18.98 -3.79 4.07
C TYR A 351 -19.06 -4.83 5.17
N GLY A 352 -18.02 -4.87 6.01
CA GLY A 352 -17.99 -5.76 7.15
C GLY A 352 -16.92 -5.39 8.16
N GLN A 353 -16.74 -6.30 9.12
CA GLN A 353 -15.74 -6.19 10.17
C GLN A 353 -14.71 -7.30 9.99
N LEU A 354 -13.45 -6.90 9.82
CA LEU A 354 -12.35 -7.84 9.67
C LEU A 354 -11.04 -7.14 10.01
N ASN A 355 -10.26 -7.75 10.89
CA ASN A 355 -8.94 -7.24 11.24
C ASN A 355 -7.91 -7.86 10.30
N ARG A 356 -7.51 -7.13 9.25
CA ARG A 356 -6.45 -7.52 8.31
C ARG A 356 -5.61 -6.30 7.95
N THR A 357 -4.31 -6.41 8.14
CA THR A 357 -3.38 -5.29 7.95
C THR A 357 -2.82 -5.22 6.54
N THR A 358 -2.81 -6.34 5.82
CA THR A 358 -2.38 -6.45 4.42
C THR A 358 -3.22 -7.48 3.71
N TRP A 359 -3.22 -7.41 2.37
CA TRP A 359 -3.92 -8.35 1.52
C TRP A 359 -3.11 -8.63 0.25
N ILE A 360 -2.98 -9.90 -0.10
CA ILE A 360 -2.37 -10.35 -1.35
C ILE A 360 -3.39 -11.27 -2.04
N ASP A 361 -3.75 -10.95 -3.27
CA ASP A 361 -4.68 -11.73 -4.07
C ASP A 361 -4.11 -13.12 -4.42
N ALA A 362 -4.98 -14.04 -4.76
CA ALA A 362 -4.59 -15.31 -5.33
C ALA A 362 -3.78 -15.11 -6.61
N GLY A 363 -2.75 -15.91 -6.78
CA GLY A 363 -1.84 -15.81 -7.92
C GLY A 363 -0.85 -16.95 -7.86
N SER A 364 0.34 -16.72 -7.32
CA SER A 364 1.28 -17.80 -6.98
C SER A 364 0.79 -18.69 -5.84
N ASN A 365 -0.06 -18.15 -4.98
CA ASN A 365 -0.78 -18.88 -3.94
C ASN A 365 -2.17 -19.27 -4.44
N THR A 366 -2.66 -20.42 -3.97
CA THR A 366 -4.00 -20.92 -4.35
C THR A 366 -5.12 -20.01 -3.86
N PHE A 367 -4.93 -19.39 -2.70
CA PHE A 367 -5.91 -18.56 -2.02
C PHE A 367 -5.34 -17.19 -1.70
N PRO A 368 -6.15 -16.15 -1.60
CA PRO A 368 -5.72 -14.86 -1.08
C PRO A 368 -5.15 -14.99 0.33
N LEU A 369 -4.10 -14.21 0.62
CA LEU A 369 -3.44 -14.18 1.92
C LEU A 369 -3.59 -12.81 2.57
N ALA A 370 -3.81 -12.80 3.86
CA ALA A 370 -3.84 -11.56 4.66
C ALA A 370 -3.17 -11.76 6.01
N THR A 371 -2.72 -10.68 6.63
CA THR A 371 -2.03 -10.72 7.92
C THR A 371 -2.84 -10.06 9.02
N SER A 372 -2.78 -10.60 10.23
CA SER A 372 -3.30 -10.00 11.45
C SER A 372 -2.67 -10.61 12.68
N GLY A 373 -2.33 -9.80 13.68
CA GLY A 373 -1.86 -10.26 14.97
C GLY A 373 -0.63 -11.18 14.95
N GLY A 374 0.24 -11.04 13.93
CA GLY A 374 1.43 -11.87 13.75
C GLY A 374 1.17 -13.21 13.03
N TYR A 375 -0.04 -13.43 12.53
CA TYR A 375 -0.41 -14.60 11.75
C TYR A 375 -0.71 -14.24 10.30
N ILE A 376 -0.53 -15.23 9.40
CA ILE A 376 -0.96 -15.17 8.01
C ILE A 376 -2.23 -16.04 7.90
N TYR A 377 -3.28 -15.46 7.35
CA TYR A 377 -4.56 -16.10 7.11
C TYR A 377 -4.74 -16.36 5.62
N SER A 378 -5.23 -17.56 5.30
CA SER A 378 -5.72 -17.90 3.97
C SER A 378 -7.21 -17.56 3.90
N HIS A 379 -7.59 -16.75 2.93
CA HIS A 379 -8.97 -16.34 2.69
C HIS A 379 -9.58 -17.17 1.57
N GLU A 380 -10.92 -17.14 1.44
CA GLU A 380 -11.68 -17.91 0.44
C GLU A 380 -11.40 -19.41 0.49
N ASN A 381 -11.05 -19.94 1.67
CA ASN A 381 -10.69 -21.33 1.89
C ASN A 381 -11.76 -22.05 2.73
N GLY A 382 -12.98 -22.11 2.19
CA GLY A 382 -14.11 -22.83 2.80
C GLY A 382 -15.05 -21.96 3.65
N PRO A 383 -16.10 -22.57 4.23
CA PRO A 383 -17.23 -21.88 4.85
C PRO A 383 -17.03 -21.56 6.35
N ASN A 384 -15.82 -21.65 6.89
CA ASN A 384 -15.55 -21.42 8.30
C ASN A 384 -14.55 -20.31 8.52
N ASP A 385 -14.67 -19.59 9.65
CA ASP A 385 -13.68 -18.61 10.06
C ASP A 385 -12.36 -19.30 10.43
N GLY A 386 -11.25 -18.63 10.04
CA GLY A 386 -9.90 -19.15 10.17
C GLY A 386 -9.48 -19.32 11.61
N GLN A 387 -9.10 -20.53 11.95
CA GLN A 387 -8.49 -20.90 13.21
C GLN A 387 -7.07 -21.43 12.97
N PRO A 388 -6.19 -21.40 13.96
CA PRO A 388 -4.91 -22.10 13.87
C PRO A 388 -5.14 -23.56 13.48
N LEU A 389 -4.20 -24.13 12.71
CA LEU A 389 -4.29 -25.49 12.22
C LEU A 389 -4.57 -26.48 13.37
N GLY A 390 -5.65 -27.26 13.25
CA GLY A 390 -6.09 -28.24 14.25
C GLY A 390 -7.02 -27.69 15.34
N ALA A 391 -7.33 -26.41 15.35
CA ALA A 391 -8.36 -25.86 16.23
C ALA A 391 -9.78 -26.11 15.67
N ALA A 392 -10.79 -26.06 16.54
CA ALA A 392 -12.17 -26.16 16.11
C ALA A 392 -12.57 -24.98 15.22
N PRO A 393 -13.26 -25.23 14.08
CA PRO A 393 -13.70 -24.16 13.19
C PRO A 393 -14.73 -23.27 13.87
N LEU A 394 -14.68 -21.98 13.57
CA LEU A 394 -15.70 -21.01 13.98
C LEU A 394 -16.63 -20.70 12.80
N ALA A 395 -17.84 -20.28 13.09
CA ALA A 395 -18.77 -19.84 12.07
C ALA A 395 -18.37 -18.48 11.50
N ILE A 396 -18.55 -18.29 10.19
CA ILE A 396 -18.55 -16.98 9.57
C ILE A 396 -19.90 -16.32 9.85
N SER A 397 -19.88 -15.16 10.54
CA SER A 397 -21.09 -14.37 10.71
C SER A 397 -21.39 -13.60 9.44
N SER A 398 -22.48 -13.97 8.76
CA SER A 398 -22.88 -13.36 7.49
C SER A 398 -24.35 -12.95 7.53
N TYR A 399 -24.71 -11.87 6.84
CA TYR A 399 -26.10 -11.48 6.70
C TYR A 399 -26.35 -10.65 5.45
N ILE A 400 -27.62 -10.70 5.00
CA ILE A 400 -28.20 -9.75 4.05
C ILE A 400 -29.47 -9.18 4.66
N GLU A 401 -29.66 -7.88 4.53
CA GLU A 401 -30.80 -7.16 5.09
C GLU A 401 -31.36 -6.17 4.07
N SER A 402 -32.66 -6.25 3.78
CA SER A 402 -33.33 -5.32 2.90
C SER A 402 -33.58 -3.97 3.59
N ALA A 403 -33.80 -2.92 2.83
CA ALA A 403 -34.44 -1.73 3.34
C ALA A 403 -35.88 -2.06 3.80
N PHE A 404 -36.50 -1.15 4.57
CA PHE A 404 -37.92 -1.24 4.86
C PHE A 404 -38.71 -1.02 3.56
N MET A 405 -39.53 -1.99 3.22
CA MET A 405 -40.40 -1.97 2.05
C MET A 405 -41.84 -1.75 2.49
N ASP A 406 -42.59 -0.98 1.74
CA ASP A 406 -44.01 -0.74 1.92
C ASP A 406 -44.80 -1.06 0.62
N ILE A 407 -46.10 -1.09 0.74
CA ILE A 407 -47.00 -1.18 -0.41
C ILE A 407 -47.58 0.20 -0.61
N ASP A 408 -47.48 0.67 -1.85
CA ASP A 408 -47.89 2.03 -2.24
C ASP A 408 -47.07 3.10 -1.48
N GLU A 409 -47.70 4.04 -0.82
CA GLU A 409 -47.07 5.08 -0.02
C GLU A 409 -47.07 4.75 1.47
N GLY A 410 -47.09 3.45 1.84
CA GLY A 410 -47.04 2.98 3.24
C GLY A 410 -48.36 3.15 4.00
N GLN A 411 -49.45 3.40 3.33
CA GLN A 411 -50.78 3.53 3.94
C GLN A 411 -51.47 2.20 4.19
N PHE A 412 -51.06 1.12 3.51
CA PHE A 412 -51.64 -0.22 3.67
C PHE A 412 -50.85 -1.06 4.65
N TYR A 413 -51.57 -1.98 5.32
CA TYR A 413 -50.95 -2.99 6.18
C TYR A 413 -50.63 -4.25 5.39
N MET A 414 -49.40 -4.70 5.47
CA MET A 414 -48.98 -6.01 4.98
C MET A 414 -49.13 -7.05 6.11
N LEU A 415 -49.52 -8.26 5.75
CA LEU A 415 -49.59 -9.39 6.64
C LEU A 415 -48.87 -10.57 6.00
N THR A 416 -47.66 -10.89 6.52
CA THR A 416 -46.95 -12.10 6.16
C THR A 416 -47.38 -13.24 7.06
N LYS A 417 -47.83 -14.35 6.48
CA LYS A 417 -48.25 -15.56 7.21
C LYS A 417 -47.29 -16.72 6.98
N ARG A 418 -46.60 -16.69 5.87
CA ARG A 418 -45.72 -17.75 5.40
C ARG A 418 -44.65 -17.19 4.48
N VAL A 419 -43.42 -17.71 4.58
CA VAL A 419 -42.33 -17.50 3.65
C VAL A 419 -41.91 -18.83 3.08
N ILE A 420 -41.72 -18.88 1.76
CA ILE A 420 -41.11 -20.02 1.07
C ILE A 420 -39.68 -19.59 0.80
N PRO A 421 -38.70 -20.18 1.48
CA PRO A 421 -37.31 -19.79 1.29
C PRO A 421 -36.78 -20.31 -0.03
N ASP A 422 -36.00 -19.47 -0.70
CA ASP A 422 -35.17 -19.84 -1.86
C ASP A 422 -33.71 -19.66 -1.43
N VAL A 423 -33.19 -20.65 -0.73
CA VAL A 423 -31.82 -20.65 -0.18
C VAL A 423 -31.13 -21.94 -0.57
N ASP A 424 -30.00 -21.81 -1.24
CA ASP A 424 -29.14 -22.95 -1.58
C ASP A 424 -28.02 -23.13 -0.53
N PHE A 425 -27.83 -24.37 -0.10
CA PHE A 425 -26.81 -24.81 0.86
C PHE A 425 -25.80 -25.79 0.24
N THR A 426 -25.79 -25.96 -1.08
CA THR A 426 -25.06 -27.05 -1.77
C THR A 426 -23.57 -27.06 -1.46
N ALA A 427 -22.95 -25.91 -1.24
CA ALA A 427 -21.52 -25.78 -0.94
C ALA A 427 -21.20 -25.90 0.56
N SER A 428 -22.18 -26.12 1.42
CA SER A 428 -21.99 -26.24 2.86
C SER A 428 -21.32 -27.55 3.26
N GLN A 429 -20.59 -27.49 4.38
CA GLN A 429 -20.01 -28.71 5.02
C GLN A 429 -21.05 -29.41 5.85
N THR A 430 -21.18 -30.72 5.64
CA THR A 430 -22.09 -31.59 6.42
C THR A 430 -21.40 -32.33 7.57
N VAL A 431 -20.06 -32.23 7.63
CA VAL A 431 -19.25 -32.89 8.68
C VAL A 431 -18.18 -31.91 9.15
N ASN A 432 -18.02 -31.77 10.44
CA ASN A 432 -16.97 -30.99 11.04
C ASN A 432 -15.61 -31.68 10.79
N PRO A 433 -14.66 -31.01 10.10
CA PRO A 433 -13.39 -31.61 9.69
C PRO A 433 -12.47 -31.99 10.85
N VAL A 434 -12.69 -31.44 12.06
CA VAL A 434 -11.85 -31.68 13.22
C VAL A 434 -12.49 -32.74 14.15
N THR A 435 -13.78 -32.62 14.38
CA THR A 435 -14.48 -33.48 15.36
C THR A 435 -15.21 -34.66 14.73
N GLY A 436 -15.44 -34.65 13.41
CA GLY A 436 -16.26 -35.66 12.72
C GLY A 436 -17.75 -35.54 13.01
N ALA A 437 -18.19 -34.54 13.76
CA ALA A 437 -19.61 -34.36 14.09
C ALA A 437 -20.41 -33.93 12.85
N THR A 438 -21.65 -34.40 12.74
CA THR A 438 -22.59 -33.97 11.69
C THR A 438 -22.94 -32.51 11.89
N LEU A 439 -22.85 -31.72 10.82
CA LEU A 439 -23.26 -30.32 10.75
C LEU A 439 -24.59 -30.23 9.99
N VAL A 440 -25.47 -29.34 10.44
CA VAL A 440 -26.69 -28.99 9.74
C VAL A 440 -26.61 -27.52 9.34
N PRO A 441 -26.30 -27.23 8.06
CA PRO A 441 -26.27 -25.86 7.58
C PRO A 441 -27.61 -25.17 7.75
N ALA A 442 -27.59 -23.94 8.27
CA ALA A 442 -28.83 -23.21 8.53
C ALA A 442 -28.59 -21.71 8.49
N VAL A 443 -29.65 -20.98 8.12
CA VAL A 443 -29.73 -19.53 8.23
C VAL A 443 -30.95 -19.15 9.07
N ASP A 444 -30.83 -18.04 9.78
CA ASP A 444 -31.95 -17.44 10.50
C ASP A 444 -32.57 -16.32 9.65
N MET A 445 -33.85 -16.42 9.43
CA MET A 445 -34.65 -15.37 8.79
C MET A 445 -35.33 -14.55 9.87
N SER A 446 -35.28 -13.25 9.76
CA SER A 446 -36.07 -12.34 10.59
C SER A 446 -36.85 -11.36 9.69
N ILE A 447 -38.09 -11.08 10.09
CA ILE A 447 -38.93 -10.05 9.48
C ILE A 447 -39.22 -9.02 10.55
N ALA A 448 -38.69 -7.81 10.39
CA ALA A 448 -39.06 -6.70 11.23
C ALA A 448 -40.17 -5.88 10.56
N VAL A 449 -41.18 -5.52 11.36
CA VAL A 449 -42.33 -4.74 10.89
C VAL A 449 -42.50 -3.48 11.68
N THR A 450 -42.86 -2.41 11.00
CA THR A 450 -43.21 -1.12 11.64
C THR A 450 -44.68 -0.83 11.46
N LYS A 451 -45.31 -0.19 12.47
CA LYS A 451 -46.70 0.22 12.42
C LYS A 451 -46.92 1.52 11.62
N PHE A 452 -45.88 2.34 11.50
CA PHE A 452 -45.90 3.58 10.75
C PHE A 452 -44.49 3.90 10.25
N PRO A 453 -44.36 4.59 9.09
CA PRO A 453 -43.07 5.05 8.59
C PRO A 453 -42.33 5.93 9.61
N GLY A 454 -41.00 5.80 9.68
CA GLY A 454 -40.20 6.56 10.64
C GLY A 454 -40.23 6.04 12.08
N ALA A 455 -40.84 4.88 12.36
CA ALA A 455 -40.72 4.24 13.65
C ALA A 455 -39.30 3.72 13.87
N GLU A 456 -38.63 4.22 14.89
CA GLU A 456 -37.30 3.75 15.26
C GLU A 456 -37.38 2.42 16.02
N THR A 457 -36.36 1.60 15.86
CA THR A 457 -36.24 0.31 16.54
C THR A 457 -36.02 0.44 18.04
N GLN A 458 -35.26 1.45 18.45
CA GLN A 458 -34.99 1.76 19.86
C GLN A 458 -34.82 3.26 20.04
N THR A 459 -35.43 3.80 21.08
CA THR A 459 -35.18 5.17 21.58
C THR A 459 -34.85 5.08 23.06
N THR A 460 -33.96 5.94 23.53
CA THR A 460 -33.67 6.09 24.95
C THR A 460 -34.55 7.25 25.49
N ASP A 461 -35.27 7.01 26.56
CA ASP A 461 -36.04 8.08 27.24
C ASP A 461 -35.14 9.03 28.06
N VAL A 462 -35.73 10.09 28.62
CA VAL A 462 -35.02 11.10 29.42
C VAL A 462 -34.38 10.47 30.69
N ALA A 463 -34.85 9.31 31.12
CA ALA A 463 -34.32 8.56 32.27
C ALA A 463 -33.26 7.52 31.88
N GLY A 464 -32.93 7.39 30.60
CA GLY A 464 -31.95 6.43 30.10
C GLY A 464 -32.51 5.03 29.86
N ALA A 465 -33.82 4.82 29.98
CA ALA A 465 -34.43 3.52 29.67
C ALA A 465 -34.61 3.35 28.14
N THR A 466 -34.23 2.20 27.61
CA THR A 466 -34.41 1.87 26.20
C THR A 466 -35.87 1.52 25.91
N LEU A 467 -36.53 2.27 25.05
CA LEU A 467 -37.91 2.05 24.61
C LEU A 467 -37.90 1.46 23.19
N THR A 468 -38.54 0.31 23.01
CA THR A 468 -38.78 -0.26 21.68
C THR A 468 -40.07 0.35 21.11
N ARG A 469 -39.96 1.17 20.06
CA ARG A 469 -41.13 1.81 19.45
C ARG A 469 -41.53 1.13 18.15
N GLY A 470 -42.68 0.50 18.18
CA GLY A 470 -43.45 0.18 16.97
C GLY A 470 -42.86 -0.86 16.03
N VAL A 471 -41.70 -1.41 16.33
CA VAL A 471 -41.07 -2.49 15.55
C VAL A 471 -41.32 -3.82 16.24
N THR A 472 -41.82 -4.76 15.51
CA THR A 472 -41.99 -6.16 15.97
C THR A 472 -41.19 -7.06 15.04
N THR A 473 -40.36 -7.92 15.60
CA THR A 473 -39.57 -8.87 14.81
C THR A 473 -40.14 -10.27 14.98
N ALA A 474 -40.29 -10.97 13.89
CA ALA A 474 -40.65 -12.38 13.86
C ALA A 474 -39.51 -13.17 13.20
N THR A 475 -39.09 -14.29 13.79
CA THR A 475 -37.92 -15.06 13.36
C THR A 475 -38.31 -16.50 13.02
N GLY A 476 -37.52 -17.12 12.14
CA GLY A 476 -37.61 -18.52 11.79
C GLY A 476 -36.27 -19.02 11.23
N THR A 477 -35.91 -20.26 11.60
CA THR A 477 -34.69 -20.88 11.08
C THR A 477 -35.00 -21.66 9.79
N ILE A 478 -34.14 -21.59 8.82
CA ILE A 478 -34.20 -22.25 7.52
C ILE A 478 -32.99 -23.14 7.38
N ASP A 479 -33.21 -24.42 7.16
CA ASP A 479 -32.20 -25.42 6.80
C ASP A 479 -32.50 -26.03 5.43
N GLN A 480 -31.65 -26.94 4.97
CA GLN A 480 -31.80 -27.60 3.65
C GLN A 480 -33.09 -28.40 3.49
N TYR A 481 -33.81 -28.67 4.58
CA TYR A 481 -35.06 -29.45 4.57
C TYR A 481 -36.31 -28.59 4.76
N THR A 482 -36.14 -27.29 4.96
CA THR A 482 -37.21 -26.36 5.26
C THR A 482 -37.94 -25.93 3.97
N ASN A 483 -39.12 -26.47 3.74
CA ASN A 483 -39.96 -26.13 2.58
C ASN A 483 -40.66 -24.78 2.75
N GLN A 484 -41.03 -24.42 3.96
CA GLN A 484 -41.72 -23.18 4.29
C GLN A 484 -41.59 -22.83 5.77
N VAL A 485 -41.58 -21.55 6.07
CA VAL A 485 -41.57 -21.01 7.42
C VAL A 485 -42.89 -20.31 7.68
N PHE A 486 -43.62 -20.77 8.71
CA PHE A 486 -44.82 -20.09 9.16
C PHE A 486 -44.45 -18.95 10.10
N ILE A 487 -44.80 -17.73 9.71
CA ILE A 487 -44.47 -16.54 10.45
C ILE A 487 -45.66 -15.60 10.43
N ARG A 488 -45.88 -14.86 11.51
CA ARG A 488 -46.97 -13.89 11.55
C ARG A 488 -46.43 -12.52 11.87
N ALA A 489 -46.25 -11.73 10.80
CA ALA A 489 -45.77 -10.38 10.90
C ALA A 489 -46.78 -9.43 10.22
N ARG A 490 -47.21 -8.37 10.91
CA ARG A 490 -48.15 -7.37 10.39
C ARG A 490 -47.65 -5.95 10.65
N GLY A 491 -47.42 -5.21 9.63
CA GLY A 491 -46.99 -3.81 9.69
C GLY A 491 -47.30 -3.05 8.42
N ARG A 492 -47.02 -1.75 8.42
CA ARG A 492 -47.09 -0.92 7.23
C ARG A 492 -45.80 -1.04 6.39
N GLN A 493 -44.68 -1.19 7.09
CA GLN A 493 -43.40 -1.46 6.43
C GLN A 493 -42.82 -2.74 6.97
N MET A 494 -42.09 -3.46 6.14
CA MET A 494 -41.38 -4.68 6.49
C MET A 494 -39.96 -4.65 5.96
N ASN A 495 -39.01 -5.15 6.75
CA ASN A 495 -37.70 -5.51 6.26
C ASN A 495 -37.45 -7.01 6.46
N PHE A 496 -36.62 -7.57 5.60
CA PHE A 496 -36.20 -8.96 5.65
C PHE A 496 -34.71 -9.01 5.91
N LYS A 497 -34.34 -9.85 6.87
CA LYS A 497 -32.95 -10.14 7.15
C LYS A 497 -32.75 -11.65 7.17
N ILE A 498 -31.75 -12.11 6.45
CA ILE A 498 -31.25 -13.49 6.51
C ILE A 498 -29.83 -13.43 7.04
N SER A 499 -29.52 -14.26 8.03
CA SER A 499 -28.21 -14.28 8.67
C SER A 499 -27.80 -15.71 8.99
N SER A 500 -26.50 -15.97 9.00
CA SER A 500 -25.95 -17.22 9.51
C SER A 500 -24.82 -16.96 10.49
N ASN A 501 -24.78 -17.77 11.53
CA ASN A 501 -23.66 -17.89 12.46
C ASN A 501 -23.48 -19.38 12.81
N THR A 502 -23.66 -20.26 11.81
CA THR A 502 -23.57 -21.70 11.95
C THR A 502 -22.33 -22.22 11.27
N VAL A 503 -21.53 -23.02 12.01
CA VAL A 503 -20.30 -23.63 11.49
C VAL A 503 -20.60 -24.47 10.26
N GLY A 504 -19.78 -24.35 9.22
CA GLY A 504 -19.89 -25.11 7.99
C GLY A 504 -20.97 -24.63 7.02
N THR A 505 -21.66 -23.52 7.32
CA THR A 505 -22.73 -23.01 6.48
C THR A 505 -22.17 -22.11 5.39
N GLN A 506 -22.43 -22.50 4.13
CA GLN A 506 -22.31 -21.65 2.95
C GLN A 506 -23.69 -21.57 2.31
N TRP A 507 -24.17 -20.38 2.07
CA TRP A 507 -25.53 -20.17 1.58
C TRP A 507 -25.59 -19.11 0.49
N GLN A 508 -26.53 -19.32 -0.43
CA GLN A 508 -26.86 -18.39 -1.50
C GLN A 508 -28.36 -18.14 -1.49
N LEU A 509 -28.74 -16.88 -1.61
CA LEU A 509 -30.13 -16.46 -1.76
C LEU A 509 -30.44 -16.38 -3.25
N GLY A 510 -31.48 -17.10 -3.70
CA GLY A 510 -31.97 -17.10 -5.07
C GLY A 510 -32.88 -15.92 -5.43
#